data_aab831afd1b3b568f0bda0a261c26f5b
#
_entry.id   aab831afd1b3b568f0bda0a261c26f5b
#
_cell.length_a   1.000
_cell.length_b   1.000
_cell.length_c   1.000
_cell.angle_alpha   90.00
_cell.angle_beta   90.00
_cell.angle_gamma   90.00
#
_symmetry.space_group_name_H-M   'P 1'
#
loop_
_entity.id
_entity.type
_entity.pdbx_description
1 polymer ?
#
loop_
_entity_poly.entity_id
_entity_poly.type
_entity_poly.pdbx_seq_one_letter_code
_entity_poly.pdbx_strand_id
1 'polypeptide(L)'
;MSNNLVNISGGILGLVGSSVVVQANTTQLNGVVLFGDVPNSIIGQTDNPNISEDLGEYIPLPHPRILVNPRMAVPQAINYLTLIPVLGTRLSVYLNSVDILSPSIAKGELYDFYFRIHILPNTIELGNVLDNVLKEVEVWNSYFITKTLAAATTTDLDGTVIGMPGGIPRDFLPLANTYMSVTVSGEGVPILDGYITLDYTSEQPILEVTGTRVYLMGTDIPYRDFVEVREWVTSVIKAKAGEQREVLREIPRLTTSSKYFFSTYEKYTKAKGYAKVSAHSKLGVPLWTEGVNLQQVTSGDLVITMDTAYLDIEVGTSLLLWTRESSEAVTIASLTSSAITLQRAVSVSKKNLWLFPIAIGYSKGGMKFSFNSKLAKASLSIVDVQPYIDPSWTALQHDSLPILTTPSLRKGLNSKYTRKQDTLDAKLGEIVRIDTEDYTREYNTISMIARTRQELYVLRRQLEYLQGRYQPFWLPSFIGDMVLVPPVDYMLLNSGGINVISNSWEASAPTTVRIVGDVEESFNISSVIDNGDGTTSIGFDSLATADILNITTIQFMVKVRLDSDTIQLKHSKGITRVTIPVVEVIA
;
A
#
# COMPACT_ATOMS: atom_id res chain seq x y z
N MET A 1 -3.69 32.81 13.40
CA MET A 1 -4.92 33.28 12.72
C MET A 1 -5.88 33.72 13.80
N SER A 2 -6.38 34.96 13.76
CA SER A 2 -7.31 35.45 14.76
C SER A 2 -8.68 34.80 14.56
N ASN A 3 -9.14 34.08 15.57
CA ASN A 3 -10.50 33.55 15.57
C ASN A 3 -11.48 34.74 15.69
N ASN A 4 -12.24 35.01 14.65
CA ASN A 4 -13.34 35.94 14.75
C ASN A 4 -14.52 35.25 15.46
N LEU A 5 -14.74 35.61 16.71
CA LEU A 5 -15.88 35.15 17.49
C LEU A 5 -17.03 36.10 17.30
N VAL A 6 -18.15 35.61 16.85
CA VAL A 6 -19.40 36.37 16.72
C VAL A 6 -20.38 35.87 17.77
N ASN A 7 -20.86 36.75 18.62
CA ASN A 7 -21.83 36.41 19.65
C ASN A 7 -23.23 36.53 19.09
N ILE A 8 -23.97 35.44 19.03
CA ILE A 8 -25.33 35.38 18.53
C ILE A 8 -26.23 34.89 19.65
N SER A 9 -27.05 35.78 20.21
CA SER A 9 -28.12 35.51 21.18
C SER A 9 -27.86 34.32 22.14
N GLY A 10 -26.78 34.40 22.88
CA GLY A 10 -26.42 33.42 23.93
C GLY A 10 -25.56 32.25 23.46
N GLY A 11 -25.18 32.20 22.19
CA GLY A 11 -24.19 31.25 21.66
C GLY A 11 -22.99 31.98 21.08
N ILE A 12 -21.84 31.30 21.04
CA ILE A 12 -20.62 31.82 20.41
C ILE A 12 -20.40 31.07 19.10
N LEU A 13 -20.38 31.81 17.98
CA LEU A 13 -20.04 31.30 16.69
C LEU A 13 -18.57 31.61 16.42
N GLY A 14 -17.75 30.61 16.36
CA GLY A 14 -16.33 30.72 16.02
C GLY A 14 -16.07 30.27 14.58
N LEU A 15 -15.37 31.09 13.80
CA LEU A 15 -14.89 30.73 12.47
C LEU A 15 -13.43 30.28 12.57
N VAL A 16 -13.16 29.02 12.24
CA VAL A 16 -11.80 28.47 12.13
C VAL A 16 -11.57 28.05 10.69
N GLY A 17 -10.81 28.84 9.95
CA GLY A 17 -10.63 28.60 8.52
C GLY A 17 -11.92 28.78 7.73
N SER A 18 -12.28 27.82 6.89
CA SER A 18 -13.55 27.78 6.15
C SER A 18 -14.70 27.12 6.94
N SER A 19 -14.48 26.72 8.17
CA SER A 19 -15.43 25.97 9.00
C SER A 19 -16.03 26.88 10.07
N VAL A 20 -17.33 26.74 10.30
CA VAL A 20 -18.06 27.44 11.38
C VAL A 20 -18.11 26.53 12.59
N VAL A 21 -17.42 26.91 13.67
CA VAL A 21 -17.50 26.21 14.95
C VAL A 21 -18.58 26.89 15.80
N VAL A 22 -19.63 26.17 16.12
CA VAL A 22 -20.67 26.65 17.04
C VAL A 22 -20.33 26.17 18.43
N GLN A 23 -19.81 27.06 19.25
CA GLN A 23 -19.73 26.84 20.69
C GLN A 23 -20.97 27.43 21.35
N ALA A 24 -21.84 26.58 21.81
CA ALA A 24 -23.04 27.03 22.47
C ALA A 24 -23.03 26.61 23.94
N ASN A 25 -23.55 27.50 24.76
CA ASN A 25 -23.88 27.14 26.11
C ASN A 25 -25.03 26.13 26.04
N THR A 26 -24.86 24.96 26.62
CA THR A 26 -25.71 23.77 26.51
C THR A 26 -27.21 24.00 26.78
N THR A 27 -27.55 25.11 27.39
CA THR A 27 -28.94 25.46 27.71
C THR A 27 -29.69 26.22 26.59
N GLN A 28 -29.03 26.61 25.50
CA GLN A 28 -29.63 27.51 24.50
C GLN A 28 -29.49 27.10 23.04
N LEU A 29 -29.07 25.85 22.79
CA LEU A 29 -29.05 25.31 21.42
C LEU A 29 -30.45 24.97 20.86
N ASN A 30 -31.50 25.31 21.61
CA ASN A 30 -32.86 25.17 21.09
C ASN A 30 -33.00 26.09 19.88
N GLY A 31 -32.94 25.52 18.70
CA GLY A 31 -33.19 26.23 17.45
C GLY A 31 -31.96 26.55 16.60
N VAL A 32 -30.79 26.00 16.88
CA VAL A 32 -29.68 26.08 15.93
C VAL A 32 -29.90 25.06 14.82
N VAL A 33 -30.23 25.55 13.66
CA VAL A 33 -30.28 24.75 12.44
C VAL A 33 -28.92 24.81 11.79
N LEU A 34 -28.28 23.68 11.66
CA LEU A 34 -27.05 23.54 10.89
C LEU A 34 -27.43 23.45 9.42
N PHE A 35 -27.09 24.48 8.66
CA PHE A 35 -27.31 24.49 7.22
C PHE A 35 -26.07 24.05 6.48
N GLY A 36 -26.28 23.27 5.45
CA GLY A 36 -25.25 22.91 4.51
C GLY A 36 -24.23 21.87 5.04
N ASP A 37 -23.14 21.75 4.34
CA ASP A 37 -22.04 20.83 4.67
C ASP A 37 -21.45 21.18 6.04
N VAL A 38 -21.90 20.51 7.07
CA VAL A 38 -21.29 20.58 8.40
C VAL A 38 -20.06 19.68 8.38
N PRO A 39 -18.85 20.24 8.45
CA PRO A 39 -17.64 19.40 8.44
C PRO A 39 -17.64 18.49 9.67
N ASN A 40 -17.26 17.23 9.48
CA ASN A 40 -17.12 16.26 10.57
C ASN A 40 -16.23 16.77 11.71
N SER A 41 -15.28 17.65 11.40
CA SER A 41 -14.43 18.33 12.39
C SER A 41 -15.19 19.18 13.41
N ILE A 42 -16.39 19.66 13.08
CA ILE A 42 -17.23 20.41 14.03
C ILE A 42 -17.90 19.45 15.00
N ILE A 43 -18.31 18.29 14.51
CA ILE A 43 -19.03 17.29 15.31
C ILE A 43 -18.09 16.68 16.37
N GLY A 44 -16.86 16.35 15.99
CA GLY A 44 -15.86 15.81 16.91
C GLY A 44 -15.27 16.83 17.90
N GLN A 45 -15.51 18.13 17.68
CA GLN A 45 -14.99 19.19 18.55
C GLN A 45 -16.02 19.75 19.53
N THR A 46 -17.26 19.32 19.45
CA THR A 46 -18.32 19.79 20.33
C THR A 46 -18.55 18.76 21.44
N ASP A 47 -18.40 19.16 22.69
CA ASP A 47 -18.80 18.36 23.86
C ASP A 47 -20.33 18.28 24.01
N ASN A 48 -21.08 18.61 22.96
CA ASN A 48 -22.52 18.58 23.02
C ASN A 48 -23.04 17.15 22.77
N PRO A 49 -23.63 16.49 23.78
CA PRO A 49 -24.11 15.11 23.66
C PRO A 49 -25.26 14.92 22.65
N ASN A 50 -25.80 16.01 22.14
CA ASN A 50 -26.88 15.98 21.15
C ASN A 50 -26.37 16.05 19.71
N ILE A 51 -25.05 16.19 19.50
CA ILE A 51 -24.44 16.17 18.17
C ILE A 51 -23.73 14.83 17.99
N SER A 52 -24.12 14.09 16.98
CA SER A 52 -23.48 12.82 16.63
C SER A 52 -22.26 13.06 15.76
N GLU A 53 -21.17 12.35 16.04
CA GLU A 53 -19.98 12.31 15.19
C GLU A 53 -20.29 11.80 13.77
N ASP A 54 -21.33 10.95 13.67
CA ASP A 54 -21.74 10.33 12.39
C ASP A 54 -22.70 11.21 11.59
N LEU A 55 -23.00 12.44 12.04
CA LEU A 55 -23.98 13.29 11.37
C LEU A 55 -23.66 13.51 9.88
N GLY A 56 -22.38 13.69 9.55
CA GLY A 56 -21.95 13.86 8.16
C GLY A 56 -22.12 12.61 7.30
N GLU A 57 -22.06 11.43 7.89
CA GLU A 57 -22.23 10.15 7.19
C GLU A 57 -23.72 9.81 7.02
N TYR A 58 -24.57 10.28 7.94
CA TYR A 58 -25.99 9.94 7.96
C TYR A 58 -26.89 10.92 7.23
N ILE A 59 -26.36 12.01 6.73
CA ILE A 59 -27.14 12.96 5.94
C ILE A 59 -26.94 12.67 4.45
N PRO A 60 -27.96 12.43 3.72
CA PRO A 60 -29.36 12.13 4.06
C PRO A 60 -29.57 10.63 4.23
N LEU A 61 -29.91 10.19 5.40
CA LEU A 61 -30.22 8.79 5.59
C LEU A 61 -31.73 8.57 5.55
N PRO A 62 -32.24 8.01 4.51
CA PRO A 62 -33.67 7.86 4.30
C PRO A 62 -34.30 6.72 5.10
N HIS A 63 -33.50 5.95 5.82
CA HIS A 63 -33.98 4.73 6.49
C HIS A 63 -34.75 5.05 7.78
N PRO A 64 -35.96 4.53 7.99
CA PRO A 64 -36.76 4.82 9.17
C PRO A 64 -36.08 4.54 10.50
N ARG A 65 -35.20 3.53 10.53
CA ARG A 65 -34.44 3.17 11.73
C ARG A 65 -33.48 4.24 12.20
N ILE A 66 -32.99 5.06 11.27
CA ILE A 66 -32.06 6.14 11.58
C ILE A 66 -32.81 7.35 12.10
N LEU A 67 -34.00 7.60 11.58
CA LEU A 67 -34.87 8.67 12.07
C LEU A 67 -35.30 8.47 13.54
N VAL A 68 -35.21 7.26 14.05
CA VAL A 68 -35.46 6.92 15.48
C VAL A 68 -34.17 6.87 16.30
N ASN A 69 -33.00 7.10 15.72
CA ASN A 69 -31.75 7.06 16.45
C ASN A 69 -31.59 8.33 17.30
N PRO A 70 -31.53 8.21 18.66
CA PRO A 70 -31.39 9.38 19.53
C PRO A 70 -30.05 10.11 19.39
N ARG A 71 -29.10 9.56 18.61
CA ARG A 71 -27.81 10.19 18.36
C ARG A 71 -27.80 11.18 17.21
N MET A 72 -28.93 11.35 16.49
CA MET A 72 -28.98 12.37 15.46
C MET A 72 -28.96 13.78 16.06
N ALA A 73 -28.31 14.68 15.37
CA ALA A 73 -27.92 15.98 15.90
C ALA A 73 -29.02 17.04 15.92
N VAL A 74 -30.25 16.69 15.76
CA VAL A 74 -31.38 17.65 15.91
C VAL A 74 -32.18 17.26 17.15
N PRO A 75 -31.76 17.72 18.32
CA PRO A 75 -32.17 17.12 19.58
C PRO A 75 -33.68 17.04 19.81
N GLN A 76 -34.33 18.08 19.49
CA GLN A 76 -35.79 18.15 19.71
C GLN A 76 -36.58 17.56 18.52
N ALA A 77 -36.03 17.66 17.33
CA ALA A 77 -36.66 17.16 16.12
C ALA A 77 -36.69 15.63 16.03
N ILE A 78 -35.70 14.94 16.59
CA ILE A 78 -35.64 13.47 16.58
C ILE A 78 -36.88 12.88 17.24
N ASN A 79 -37.33 13.45 18.35
CA ASN A 79 -38.51 12.94 19.04
C ASN A 79 -39.77 13.06 18.18
N TYR A 80 -39.82 14.06 17.31
CA TYR A 80 -40.92 14.23 16.37
C TYR A 80 -40.78 13.31 15.16
N LEU A 81 -39.58 13.15 14.65
CA LEU A 81 -39.33 12.23 13.54
C LEU A 81 -39.64 10.79 13.91
N THR A 82 -39.36 10.39 15.14
CA THR A 82 -39.75 9.06 15.63
C THR A 82 -41.26 8.82 15.64
N LEU A 83 -42.04 9.89 15.71
CA LEU A 83 -43.49 9.82 15.77
C LEU A 83 -44.15 10.01 14.43
N ILE A 84 -43.44 10.46 13.41
CA ILE A 84 -43.95 10.68 12.05
C ILE A 84 -44.62 9.43 11.48
N PRO A 85 -44.06 8.23 11.59
CA PRO A 85 -44.70 7.02 11.07
C PRO A 85 -46.00 6.65 11.81
N VAL A 86 -46.16 7.17 13.02
CA VAL A 86 -47.26 6.75 13.91
C VAL A 86 -48.43 7.69 13.86
N LEU A 87 -48.22 8.99 13.64
CA LEU A 87 -49.31 9.99 13.76
C LEU A 87 -49.07 11.23 12.86
N GLY A 88 -49.71 11.27 11.71
CA GLY A 88 -49.67 12.42 10.82
C GLY A 88 -50.08 13.75 11.47
N THR A 89 -50.90 13.71 12.54
CA THR A 89 -51.28 14.87 13.33
C THR A 89 -50.14 15.50 14.15
N ARG A 90 -49.17 14.70 14.58
CA ARG A 90 -48.01 15.20 15.33
C ARG A 90 -46.99 15.90 14.45
N LEU A 91 -46.85 15.48 13.19
CA LEU A 91 -46.05 16.17 12.22
C LEU A 91 -46.54 17.62 12.01
N SER A 92 -47.85 17.80 11.90
CA SER A 92 -48.44 19.14 11.76
C SER A 92 -48.13 20.04 12.97
N VAL A 93 -48.19 19.46 14.18
CA VAL A 93 -47.85 20.19 15.43
C VAL A 93 -46.39 20.57 15.46
N TYR A 94 -45.53 19.67 15.05
CA TYR A 94 -44.09 19.95 14.98
C TYR A 94 -43.76 21.05 14.01
N LEU A 95 -44.26 21.00 12.79
CA LEU A 95 -44.04 22.03 11.77
C LEU A 95 -44.60 23.40 12.19
N ASN A 96 -45.68 23.42 12.93
CA ASN A 96 -46.27 24.67 13.44
C ASN A 96 -45.52 25.22 14.67
N SER A 97 -44.78 24.42 15.40
CA SER A 97 -44.03 24.82 16.60
C SER A 97 -42.60 25.26 16.32
N VAL A 98 -42.08 25.00 15.12
CA VAL A 98 -40.71 25.37 14.71
C VAL A 98 -40.79 26.64 13.86
N ASP A 99 -40.81 27.78 14.53
CA ASP A 99 -40.84 29.12 13.88
C ASP A 99 -39.58 29.42 13.03
N ILE A 100 -38.57 28.59 13.11
CA ILE A 100 -37.24 28.79 12.49
C ILE A 100 -37.18 28.21 11.08
N LEU A 101 -37.86 27.10 10.84
CA LEU A 101 -37.95 26.53 9.51
C LEU A 101 -39.19 27.06 8.83
N SER A 102 -39.00 27.77 7.73
CA SER A 102 -40.18 28.12 6.92
C SER A 102 -40.93 26.84 6.55
N PRO A 103 -42.26 26.86 6.54
CA PRO A 103 -43.06 25.67 6.17
C PRO A 103 -42.67 25.06 4.80
N SER A 104 -42.07 25.86 3.93
CA SER A 104 -41.57 25.43 2.63
C SER A 104 -40.30 24.60 2.71
N ILE A 105 -39.38 24.94 3.64
CA ILE A 105 -38.12 24.16 3.84
C ILE A 105 -38.45 22.82 4.48
N ALA A 106 -39.22 22.83 5.57
CA ALA A 106 -39.66 21.60 6.22
C ALA A 106 -40.45 20.65 5.30
N LYS A 107 -41.22 21.22 4.38
CA LYS A 107 -41.92 20.46 3.35
C LYS A 107 -40.97 19.86 2.33
N GLY A 108 -39.91 20.57 1.94
CA GLY A 108 -38.90 20.09 1.03
C GLY A 108 -38.17 18.89 1.60
N GLU A 109 -37.69 19.00 2.83
CA GLU A 109 -36.96 17.89 3.52
C GLU A 109 -37.86 16.68 3.73
N LEU A 110 -39.14 16.86 4.10
CA LEU A 110 -40.09 15.77 4.22
C LEU A 110 -40.34 15.03 2.91
N TYR A 111 -40.43 15.78 1.80
CA TYR A 111 -40.56 15.16 0.49
C TYR A 111 -39.31 14.43 0.06
N ASP A 112 -38.14 14.90 0.45
CA ASP A 112 -36.87 14.20 0.17
C ASP A 112 -36.75 12.89 0.94
N PHE A 113 -37.37 12.80 2.12
CA PHE A 113 -37.38 11.54 2.90
C PHE A 113 -38.52 10.62 2.53
N TYR A 114 -39.74 11.13 2.46
CA TYR A 114 -40.95 10.32 2.36
C TYR A 114 -41.58 10.51 1.00
N PHE A 115 -41.59 10.33 0.08
CA PHE A 115 -42.25 10.44 -1.24
C PHE A 115 -41.25 10.22 -2.37
N ARG A 116 -40.33 9.29 -2.14
CA ARG A 116 -39.41 8.84 -3.16
C ARG A 116 -38.95 7.40 -2.88
N ILE A 117 -38.37 6.76 -3.87
CA ILE A 117 -37.65 5.49 -3.69
C ILE A 117 -36.18 5.81 -3.46
N HIS A 118 -35.59 5.25 -2.40
CA HIS A 118 -34.18 5.39 -2.10
C HIS A 118 -33.41 4.14 -2.43
N ILE A 119 -32.20 4.33 -2.93
CA ILE A 119 -31.22 3.27 -3.19
C ILE A 119 -30.01 3.56 -2.32
N LEU A 120 -29.57 2.58 -1.50
CA LEU A 120 -28.49 2.73 -0.53
C LEU A 120 -27.49 1.59 -0.62
N PRO A 121 -26.23 1.92 -0.92
CA PRO A 121 -25.73 3.22 -1.42
C PRO A 121 -26.27 3.52 -2.83
N ASN A 122 -26.29 4.77 -3.23
CA ASN A 122 -26.69 5.19 -4.58
C ASN A 122 -25.55 5.10 -5.60
N THR A 123 -24.34 4.83 -5.15
CA THR A 123 -23.14 4.61 -5.98
C THR A 123 -22.40 3.37 -5.50
N ILE A 124 -22.01 2.51 -6.43
CA ILE A 124 -21.15 1.34 -6.16
C ILE A 124 -19.81 1.55 -6.85
N GLU A 125 -18.76 1.66 -6.05
CA GLU A 125 -17.39 1.62 -6.55
C GLU A 125 -16.85 0.18 -6.46
N LEU A 126 -16.64 -0.45 -7.61
CA LEU A 126 -16.17 -1.84 -7.69
C LEU A 126 -14.63 -1.94 -7.64
N GLY A 127 -13.94 -0.82 -7.90
CA GLY A 127 -12.50 -0.82 -8.03
C GLY A 127 -12.02 -1.72 -9.18
N ASN A 128 -11.10 -2.64 -8.90
CA ASN A 128 -10.57 -3.57 -9.89
C ASN A 128 -11.35 -4.89 -9.90
N VAL A 129 -12.07 -5.17 -10.96
CA VAL A 129 -12.90 -6.38 -11.15
C VAL A 129 -12.11 -7.41 -11.93
N LEU A 130 -11.64 -8.47 -11.27
CA LEU A 130 -10.92 -9.59 -11.90
C LEU A 130 -11.81 -10.79 -12.18
N ASP A 131 -12.88 -10.93 -11.42
CA ASP A 131 -13.87 -12.01 -11.52
C ASP A 131 -15.24 -11.45 -11.17
N ASN A 132 -16.28 -12.28 -11.17
CA ASN A 132 -17.63 -11.84 -10.82
C ASN A 132 -17.68 -11.24 -9.42
N VAL A 133 -18.20 -10.04 -9.30
CA VAL A 133 -18.39 -9.33 -8.04
C VAL A 133 -19.87 -9.21 -7.74
N LEU A 134 -20.28 -9.62 -6.55
CA LEU A 134 -21.64 -9.45 -6.04
C LEU A 134 -21.64 -8.32 -5.02
N LYS A 135 -22.56 -7.38 -5.19
CA LYS A 135 -22.87 -6.32 -4.21
C LYS A 135 -24.35 -6.34 -3.88
N GLU A 136 -24.66 -6.07 -2.63
CA GLU A 136 -26.03 -5.91 -2.16
C GLU A 136 -26.32 -4.45 -1.92
N VAL A 137 -27.48 -3.99 -2.36
CA VAL A 137 -27.95 -2.62 -2.31
C VAL A 137 -29.34 -2.63 -1.71
N GLU A 138 -29.55 -1.79 -0.72
CA GLU A 138 -30.86 -1.63 -0.12
C GLU A 138 -31.71 -0.70 -0.97
N VAL A 139 -32.92 -1.13 -1.29
CA VAL A 139 -33.97 -0.32 -1.96
C VAL A 139 -35.11 -0.12 -0.99
N TRP A 140 -35.39 1.13 -0.67
CA TRP A 140 -36.38 1.49 0.31
C TRP A 140 -37.53 2.32 -0.32
N ASN A 141 -38.75 1.81 -0.19
CA ASN A 141 -39.96 2.56 -0.54
C ASN A 141 -40.33 3.49 0.63
N SER A 142 -40.03 4.76 0.53
CA SER A 142 -40.37 5.71 1.58
C SER A 142 -41.81 6.30 1.44
N TYR A 143 -42.55 5.87 0.44
CA TYR A 143 -43.96 6.22 0.32
C TYR A 143 -44.83 5.51 1.36
N PHE A 144 -45.92 6.15 1.71
CA PHE A 144 -46.97 5.55 2.54
C PHE A 144 -47.98 4.70 1.75
N ILE A 145 -47.67 4.45 0.49
CA ILE A 145 -48.45 3.61 -0.43
C ILE A 145 -47.54 2.57 -1.07
N THR A 146 -48.13 1.50 -1.52
CA THR A 146 -47.40 0.48 -2.29
C THR A 146 -46.91 1.06 -3.61
N LYS A 147 -45.64 0.77 -3.97
CA LYS A 147 -45.02 1.13 -5.25
C LYS A 147 -44.61 -0.15 -5.97
N THR A 148 -44.95 -0.24 -7.24
CA THR A 148 -44.59 -1.40 -8.07
C THR A 148 -43.34 -1.10 -8.89
N LEU A 149 -42.28 -1.87 -8.71
CA LEU A 149 -41.12 -1.91 -9.59
C LEU A 149 -41.51 -2.66 -10.85
N ALA A 150 -41.64 -1.96 -11.97
CA ALA A 150 -42.06 -2.53 -13.25
C ALA A 150 -40.88 -3.18 -14.00
N ALA A 151 -39.73 -2.52 -13.98
CA ALA A 151 -38.52 -2.98 -14.65
C ALA A 151 -37.25 -2.48 -13.97
N ALA A 152 -36.13 -3.18 -14.19
CA ALA A 152 -34.80 -2.69 -13.88
C ALA A 152 -33.94 -2.83 -15.14
N THR A 153 -33.30 -1.73 -15.55
CA THR A 153 -32.51 -1.68 -16.79
C THR A 153 -31.08 -1.22 -16.48
N THR A 154 -30.13 -1.73 -17.24
CA THR A 154 -28.72 -1.34 -17.16
C THR A 154 -28.35 -0.49 -18.37
N THR A 155 -27.60 0.58 -18.15
CA THR A 155 -27.02 1.42 -19.20
C THR A 155 -25.52 1.44 -19.03
N ASP A 156 -24.74 1.12 -20.08
CA ASP A 156 -23.28 1.07 -20.11
C ASP A 156 -22.65 0.11 -19.07
N LEU A 157 -23.43 -0.87 -18.62
CA LEU A 157 -23.04 -1.91 -17.65
C LEU A 157 -23.13 -3.31 -18.26
N ASP A 158 -22.40 -3.55 -19.35
CA ASP A 158 -22.34 -4.86 -19.98
C ASP A 158 -21.92 -5.96 -18.99
N GLY A 159 -22.55 -7.14 -19.05
CA GLY A 159 -22.28 -8.27 -18.17
C GLY A 159 -22.73 -8.06 -16.72
N THR A 160 -23.64 -7.11 -16.45
CA THR A 160 -24.23 -6.91 -15.13
C THR A 160 -25.58 -7.60 -15.04
N VAL A 161 -25.80 -8.35 -13.96
CA VAL A 161 -27.05 -9.04 -13.66
C VAL A 161 -27.64 -8.50 -12.37
N ILE A 162 -28.92 -8.14 -12.42
CA ILE A 162 -29.67 -7.61 -11.28
C ILE A 162 -30.52 -8.76 -10.73
N GLY A 163 -30.35 -9.06 -9.44
CA GLY A 163 -31.18 -10.02 -8.72
C GLY A 163 -32.08 -9.29 -7.72
N MET A 164 -33.39 -9.50 -7.85
CA MET A 164 -34.38 -8.96 -6.92
C MET A 164 -35.11 -10.15 -6.25
N PRO A 165 -35.16 -10.22 -4.92
CA PRO A 165 -35.92 -11.26 -4.25
C PRO A 165 -37.38 -11.22 -4.67
N GLY A 166 -37.91 -12.34 -5.14
CA GLY A 166 -39.28 -12.44 -5.68
C GLY A 166 -39.44 -12.03 -7.13
N GLY A 167 -38.35 -11.65 -7.82
CA GLY A 167 -38.35 -11.29 -9.26
C GLY A 167 -38.82 -9.84 -9.53
N ILE A 168 -38.88 -9.52 -10.82
CA ILE A 168 -39.41 -8.26 -11.37
C ILE A 168 -40.47 -8.67 -12.39
N PRO A 169 -41.70 -8.09 -12.38
CA PRO A 169 -42.16 -6.97 -11.54
C PRO A 169 -42.42 -7.35 -10.08
N ARG A 170 -42.34 -6.35 -9.18
CA ARG A 170 -42.51 -6.55 -7.73
C ARG A 170 -43.13 -5.35 -7.05
N ASP A 171 -44.01 -5.63 -6.07
CA ASP A 171 -44.59 -4.64 -5.18
C ASP A 171 -43.74 -4.42 -3.94
N PHE A 172 -43.48 -3.15 -3.65
CA PHE A 172 -42.86 -2.67 -2.43
C PHE A 172 -43.94 -2.08 -1.53
N LEU A 173 -44.18 -2.71 -0.40
CA LEU A 173 -45.16 -2.23 0.58
C LEU A 173 -44.76 -0.83 1.12
N PRO A 174 -45.67 -0.09 1.69
CA PRO A 174 -45.40 1.20 2.32
C PRO A 174 -44.27 1.08 3.35
N LEU A 175 -43.26 1.97 3.28
CA LEU A 175 -42.10 2.01 4.17
C LEU A 175 -41.26 0.73 4.22
N ALA A 176 -41.43 -0.17 3.28
CA ALA A 176 -40.69 -1.42 3.22
C ALA A 176 -39.33 -1.25 2.51
N ASN A 177 -38.33 -1.98 2.98
CA ASN A 177 -37.04 -2.13 2.35
C ASN A 177 -36.83 -3.53 1.79
N THR A 178 -35.95 -3.62 0.81
CA THR A 178 -35.55 -4.88 0.19
C THR A 178 -34.11 -4.77 -0.29
N TYR A 179 -33.37 -5.85 -0.20
CA TYR A 179 -32.01 -5.91 -0.73
C TYR A 179 -32.04 -6.42 -2.18
N MET A 180 -31.46 -5.62 -3.07
CA MET A 180 -31.21 -5.93 -4.47
C MET A 180 -29.77 -6.41 -4.61
N SER A 181 -29.55 -7.51 -5.28
CA SER A 181 -28.20 -7.97 -5.61
C SER A 181 -27.78 -7.49 -7.00
N VAL A 182 -26.57 -6.96 -7.09
CA VAL A 182 -25.94 -6.55 -8.35
C VAL A 182 -24.71 -7.42 -8.56
N THR A 183 -24.76 -8.28 -9.57
CA THR A 183 -23.63 -9.14 -9.94
C THR A 183 -22.99 -8.59 -11.20
N VAL A 184 -21.73 -8.21 -11.13
CA VAL A 184 -20.95 -7.70 -12.26
C VAL A 184 -19.95 -8.76 -12.68
N SER A 185 -19.99 -9.15 -13.97
CA SER A 185 -19.04 -10.10 -14.54
C SER A 185 -17.65 -9.51 -14.68
N GLY A 186 -16.60 -10.32 -14.42
CA GLY A 186 -15.22 -9.97 -14.74
C GLY A 186 -14.92 -9.88 -16.24
N GLU A 187 -15.83 -10.38 -17.09
CA GLU A 187 -15.69 -10.31 -18.56
C GLU A 187 -16.56 -9.18 -19.14
N GLY A 188 -16.08 -8.49 -20.16
CA GLY A 188 -16.79 -7.41 -20.85
C GLY A 188 -15.90 -6.19 -21.14
N VAL A 189 -16.51 -5.04 -21.31
CA VAL A 189 -15.79 -3.77 -21.58
C VAL A 189 -14.89 -3.41 -20.39
N PRO A 190 -13.65 -2.95 -20.62
CA PRO A 190 -12.68 -2.68 -19.53
C PRO A 190 -13.12 -1.63 -18.51
N ILE A 191 -13.79 -0.59 -18.96
CA ILE A 191 -14.27 0.48 -18.09
C ILE A 191 -15.74 0.21 -17.79
N LEU A 192 -16.07 0.21 -16.51
CA LEU A 192 -17.43 0.19 -16.00
C LEU A 192 -17.75 1.61 -15.53
N ASP A 193 -18.62 2.28 -16.24
CA ASP A 193 -19.08 3.63 -15.90
C ASP A 193 -20.50 3.76 -16.44
N GLY A 194 -21.44 3.33 -15.63
CA GLY A 194 -22.82 3.25 -16.06
C GLY A 194 -23.78 3.25 -14.87
N TYR A 195 -25.03 3.01 -15.17
CA TYR A 195 -26.07 3.06 -14.14
C TYR A 195 -27.15 2.01 -14.33
N ILE A 196 -27.79 1.67 -13.20
CA ILE A 196 -28.97 0.82 -13.14
C ILE A 196 -30.16 1.75 -12.84
N THR A 197 -31.16 1.72 -13.71
CA THR A 197 -32.40 2.46 -13.53
C THR A 197 -33.49 1.50 -13.06
N LEU A 198 -34.12 1.85 -11.92
CA LEU A 198 -35.29 1.12 -11.40
C LEU A 198 -36.56 1.88 -11.80
N ASP A 199 -37.41 1.25 -12.63
CA ASP A 199 -38.62 1.89 -13.15
C ASP A 199 -39.82 1.59 -12.26
N TYR A 200 -40.27 2.60 -11.51
CA TYR A 200 -41.48 2.58 -10.68
C TYR A 200 -42.67 3.30 -11.33
N THR A 201 -42.64 3.53 -12.63
CA THR A 201 -43.68 4.24 -13.40
C THR A 201 -43.79 5.72 -13.06
N SER A 202 -43.76 6.09 -11.77
CA SER A 202 -43.85 7.48 -11.30
C SER A 202 -42.50 8.15 -11.08
N GLU A 203 -41.45 7.37 -10.93
CA GLU A 203 -40.05 7.81 -10.74
C GLU A 203 -39.07 6.72 -11.19
N GLN A 204 -37.86 7.15 -11.49
CA GLN A 204 -36.80 6.26 -11.99
C GLN A 204 -35.50 6.51 -11.22
N PRO A 205 -35.39 6.02 -9.96
CA PRO A 205 -34.17 6.17 -9.21
C PRO A 205 -33.03 5.41 -9.88
N ILE A 206 -31.82 5.99 -9.78
CA ILE A 206 -30.62 5.53 -10.47
C ILE A 206 -29.60 5.08 -9.43
N LEU A 207 -28.96 3.95 -9.70
CA LEU A 207 -27.78 3.45 -9.00
C LEU A 207 -26.58 3.55 -9.94
N GLU A 208 -25.60 4.34 -9.58
CA GLU A 208 -24.35 4.45 -10.32
C GLU A 208 -23.41 3.28 -9.99
N VAL A 209 -22.75 2.74 -11.01
CA VAL A 209 -21.80 1.64 -10.85
C VAL A 209 -20.53 1.97 -11.60
N THR A 210 -19.43 2.11 -10.88
CA THR A 210 -18.11 2.42 -11.47
C THR A 210 -17.08 1.35 -11.14
N GLY A 211 -16.11 1.18 -12.04
CA GLY A 211 -15.04 0.20 -11.84
C GLY A 211 -14.18 -0.03 -13.07
N THR A 212 -13.20 -0.88 -12.92
CA THR A 212 -12.32 -1.28 -14.02
C THR A 212 -12.17 -2.79 -14.06
N ARG A 213 -12.55 -3.42 -15.17
CA ARG A 213 -12.27 -4.84 -15.39
C ARG A 213 -10.79 -5.05 -15.68
N VAL A 214 -10.20 -5.96 -14.93
CA VAL A 214 -8.78 -6.28 -15.04
C VAL A 214 -8.63 -7.65 -15.66
N TYR A 215 -8.08 -7.69 -16.86
CA TYR A 215 -7.80 -8.96 -17.51
C TYR A 215 -6.60 -9.65 -16.89
N LEU A 216 -6.80 -10.88 -16.43
CA LEU A 216 -5.73 -11.70 -15.88
C LEU A 216 -4.91 -12.32 -17.02
N MET A 217 -3.67 -11.89 -17.12
CA MET A 217 -2.72 -12.36 -18.10
C MET A 217 -1.74 -13.36 -17.51
N GLY A 218 -1.28 -14.32 -18.35
CA GLY A 218 -0.21 -15.20 -17.95
C GLY A 218 -0.58 -16.20 -16.86
N THR A 219 -1.76 -16.80 -16.96
CA THR A 219 -2.14 -17.96 -16.13
C THR A 219 -1.30 -19.20 -16.45
N ASP A 220 -0.53 -19.17 -17.54
CA ASP A 220 0.50 -20.18 -17.85
C ASP A 220 1.82 -19.81 -17.17
N ILE A 221 2.55 -20.81 -16.67
CA ILE A 221 3.81 -20.60 -15.93
C ILE A 221 4.84 -19.86 -16.81
N PRO A 222 5.53 -18.84 -16.28
CA PRO A 222 6.59 -18.16 -17.01
C PRO A 222 7.69 -19.14 -17.42
N TYR A 223 8.17 -19.04 -18.63
CA TYR A 223 9.21 -19.95 -19.12
C TYR A 223 10.64 -19.45 -18.90
N ARG A 224 10.78 -18.19 -18.52
CA ARG A 224 12.08 -17.57 -18.27
C ARG A 224 12.02 -16.72 -16.99
N ASP A 225 13.20 -16.25 -16.64
CA ASP A 225 13.42 -15.42 -15.47
C ASP A 225 12.39 -14.30 -15.38
N PHE A 226 11.83 -14.19 -14.22
CA PHE A 226 10.95 -13.13 -13.83
C PHE A 226 11.80 -11.98 -13.28
N VAL A 227 11.53 -10.75 -13.74
CA VAL A 227 12.31 -9.57 -13.34
C VAL A 227 11.39 -8.57 -12.66
N GLU A 228 11.74 -8.22 -11.44
CA GLU A 228 11.14 -7.15 -10.66
C GLU A 228 12.09 -5.95 -10.67
N VAL A 229 11.60 -4.78 -11.04
CA VAL A 229 12.35 -3.53 -11.02
C VAL A 229 11.65 -2.58 -10.08
N ARG A 230 12.37 -2.13 -9.06
CA ARG A 230 11.93 -1.08 -8.14
C ARG A 230 12.60 0.22 -8.49
N GLU A 231 11.83 1.27 -8.67
CA GLU A 231 12.30 2.57 -9.13
C GLU A 231 11.81 3.68 -8.21
N TRP A 232 12.75 4.29 -7.50
CA TRP A 232 12.54 5.52 -6.72
C TRP A 232 12.90 6.74 -7.56
N VAL A 233 12.77 7.92 -6.97
CA VAL A 233 13.29 9.17 -7.55
C VAL A 233 13.85 9.98 -6.41
N THR A 234 15.17 10.20 -6.46
CA THR A 234 15.90 10.97 -5.45
C THR A 234 16.69 12.08 -6.12
N SER A 235 16.56 13.31 -5.64
CA SER A 235 17.43 14.42 -5.98
C SER A 235 18.69 14.34 -5.11
N VAL A 236 19.86 14.40 -5.74
CA VAL A 236 21.16 14.43 -5.05
C VAL A 236 21.95 15.63 -5.55
N ILE A 237 22.11 16.62 -4.70
CA ILE A 237 22.92 17.81 -4.96
C ILE A 237 24.28 17.58 -4.32
N LYS A 238 25.34 17.58 -5.14
CA LYS A 238 26.72 17.39 -4.68
C LYS A 238 27.37 18.76 -4.53
N ALA A 239 27.94 19.01 -3.35
CA ALA A 239 28.76 20.16 -3.04
C ALA A 239 30.24 19.74 -2.94
N LYS A 240 31.15 20.72 -2.80
CA LYS A 240 32.58 20.47 -2.69
C LYS A 240 32.97 19.63 -1.47
N ALA A 241 32.24 19.81 -0.35
CA ALA A 241 32.50 19.18 0.93
C ALA A 241 31.39 18.21 1.41
N GLY A 242 30.42 17.86 0.55
CA GLY A 242 29.34 16.96 0.98
C GLY A 242 28.23 16.82 -0.07
N GLU A 243 27.12 16.22 0.33
CA GLU A 243 25.96 16.09 -0.53
C GLU A 243 24.64 16.27 0.25
N GLN A 244 23.67 16.91 -0.40
CA GLN A 244 22.30 17.01 0.08
C GLN A 244 21.40 16.08 -0.74
N ARG A 245 20.46 15.43 -0.08
CA ARG A 245 19.56 14.45 -0.70
C ARG A 245 18.13 14.75 -0.33
N GLU A 246 17.24 14.55 -1.29
CA GLU A 246 15.81 14.76 -1.14
C GLU A 246 15.05 13.64 -1.86
N VAL A 247 14.05 13.04 -1.19
CA VAL A 247 13.16 12.06 -1.79
C VAL A 247 12.08 12.78 -2.56
N LEU A 248 11.98 12.52 -3.85
CA LEU A 248 10.92 13.04 -4.71
C LEU A 248 9.78 12.02 -4.87
N ARG A 249 10.05 10.74 -4.62
CA ARG A 249 9.06 9.67 -4.62
C ARG A 249 9.41 8.63 -3.56
N GLU A 250 8.60 8.59 -2.49
CA GLU A 250 8.78 7.69 -1.35
C GLU A 250 8.42 6.25 -1.70
N ILE A 251 7.30 6.04 -2.40
CA ILE A 251 6.82 4.73 -2.82
C ILE A 251 7.48 4.36 -4.15
N PRO A 252 8.16 3.22 -4.24
CA PRO A 252 8.79 2.80 -5.48
C PRO A 252 7.74 2.45 -6.53
N ARG A 253 8.02 2.79 -7.79
CA ARG A 253 7.29 2.23 -8.91
C ARG A 253 7.79 0.83 -9.17
N LEU A 254 6.88 -0.15 -9.07
CA LEU A 254 7.20 -1.53 -9.36
C LEU A 254 6.97 -1.81 -10.85
N THR A 255 7.97 -2.35 -11.53
CA THR A 255 7.81 -2.89 -12.89
C THR A 255 8.10 -4.38 -12.85
N THR A 256 7.11 -5.17 -13.20
CA THR A 256 7.22 -6.63 -13.27
C THR A 256 7.30 -7.07 -14.73
N SER A 257 8.34 -7.79 -15.08
CA SER A 257 8.56 -8.28 -16.46
C SER A 257 8.67 -9.78 -16.50
N SER A 258 7.96 -10.41 -17.42
CA SER A 258 7.94 -11.86 -17.58
C SER A 258 7.73 -12.27 -19.02
N LYS A 259 8.10 -13.53 -19.31
CA LYS A 259 7.92 -14.16 -20.62
C LYS A 259 7.13 -15.44 -20.43
N TYR A 260 6.10 -15.62 -21.24
CA TYR A 260 5.16 -16.74 -21.15
C TYR A 260 5.22 -17.63 -22.38
N PHE A 261 5.03 -18.92 -22.17
CA PHE A 261 4.64 -19.87 -23.20
C PHE A 261 3.15 -20.12 -23.11
N PHE A 262 2.51 -20.20 -24.25
CA PHE A 262 1.13 -20.65 -24.33
C PHE A 262 1.10 -22.14 -24.65
N SER A 263 0.41 -22.89 -23.82
CA SER A 263 0.27 -24.34 -23.96
C SER A 263 -0.63 -24.73 -25.16
N THR A 264 -1.55 -23.84 -25.55
CA THR A 264 -2.47 -24.04 -26.68
C THR A 264 -2.54 -22.79 -27.55
N TYR A 265 -2.91 -22.98 -28.82
CA TYR A 265 -3.14 -21.87 -29.77
C TYR A 265 -4.34 -21.01 -29.38
N GLU A 266 -5.35 -21.61 -28.77
CA GLU A 266 -6.52 -20.91 -28.22
C GLU A 266 -6.13 -19.90 -27.17
N LYS A 267 -5.36 -20.28 -26.14
CA LYS A 267 -4.86 -19.38 -25.10
C LYS A 267 -4.02 -18.23 -25.68
N TYR A 268 -3.18 -18.55 -26.69
CA TYR A 268 -2.40 -17.52 -27.38
C TYR A 268 -3.31 -16.51 -28.12
N THR A 269 -4.34 -16.99 -28.83
CA THR A 269 -5.27 -16.13 -29.53
C THR A 269 -6.11 -15.29 -28.57
N LYS A 270 -6.58 -15.90 -27.48
CA LYS A 270 -7.28 -15.19 -26.40
C LYS A 270 -6.40 -14.08 -25.80
N ALA A 271 -5.14 -14.36 -25.50
CA ALA A 271 -4.19 -13.37 -24.98
C ALA A 271 -3.94 -12.22 -25.98
N LYS A 272 -3.84 -12.51 -27.29
CA LYS A 272 -3.75 -11.47 -28.32
C LYS A 272 -5.00 -10.61 -28.40
N GLY A 273 -6.17 -11.22 -28.29
CA GLY A 273 -7.45 -10.51 -28.23
C GLY A 273 -7.49 -9.54 -27.06
N TYR A 274 -7.14 -10.01 -25.88
CA TYR A 274 -7.06 -9.16 -24.68
C TYR A 274 -6.04 -8.03 -24.83
N ALA A 275 -4.86 -8.32 -25.35
CA ALA A 275 -3.85 -7.30 -25.58
C ALA A 275 -4.33 -6.17 -26.50
N LYS A 276 -5.16 -6.51 -27.50
CA LYS A 276 -5.73 -5.53 -28.43
C LYS A 276 -6.81 -4.66 -27.77
N VAL A 277 -7.65 -5.26 -26.95
CA VAL A 277 -8.78 -4.56 -26.30
C VAL A 277 -8.31 -3.76 -25.10
N SER A 278 -7.37 -4.32 -24.30
CA SER A 278 -6.92 -3.76 -23.03
C SER A 278 -5.58 -3.00 -23.12
N ALA A 279 -5.19 -2.51 -24.30
CA ALA A 279 -3.94 -1.76 -24.47
C ALA A 279 -3.83 -0.53 -23.54
N HIS A 280 -4.96 0.06 -23.17
CA HIS A 280 -5.05 1.22 -22.27
C HIS A 280 -5.63 0.88 -20.89
N SER A 281 -5.94 -0.40 -20.63
CA SER A 281 -6.57 -0.85 -19.38
C SER A 281 -5.56 -1.50 -18.46
N LYS A 282 -5.93 -1.64 -17.18
CA LYS A 282 -5.14 -2.40 -16.22
C LYS A 282 -5.16 -3.90 -16.56
N LEU A 283 -4.02 -4.53 -16.36
CA LEU A 283 -3.81 -5.97 -16.51
C LEU A 283 -3.40 -6.57 -15.18
N GLY A 284 -3.90 -7.75 -14.86
CA GLY A 284 -3.45 -8.55 -13.73
C GLY A 284 -2.42 -9.59 -14.17
N VAL A 285 -1.33 -9.71 -13.43
CA VAL A 285 -0.28 -10.71 -13.65
C VAL A 285 0.06 -11.41 -12.35
N PRO A 286 0.00 -12.75 -12.30
CA PRO A 286 0.40 -13.49 -11.10
C PRO A 286 1.88 -13.28 -10.77
N LEU A 287 2.18 -13.05 -9.50
CA LEU A 287 3.55 -12.99 -8.99
C LEU A 287 4.04 -14.41 -8.70
N TRP A 288 4.56 -15.08 -9.71
CA TRP A 288 4.99 -16.48 -9.63
C TRP A 288 6.08 -16.77 -8.61
N THR A 289 6.79 -15.75 -8.16
CA THR A 289 7.83 -15.83 -7.13
C THR A 289 7.27 -15.90 -5.71
N GLU A 290 6.02 -15.48 -5.54
CA GLU A 290 5.31 -15.39 -4.26
C GLU A 290 4.39 -16.60 -3.99
N GLY A 291 4.49 -17.63 -4.80
CA GLY A 291 3.60 -18.78 -4.73
C GLY A 291 3.62 -19.51 -3.40
N VAL A 292 2.46 -19.82 -2.85
CA VAL A 292 2.26 -20.69 -1.70
C VAL A 292 1.53 -21.95 -2.14
N ASN A 293 2.05 -23.12 -1.80
CA ASN A 293 1.37 -24.37 -2.07
C ASN A 293 0.31 -24.64 -0.97
N LEU A 294 -0.91 -24.91 -1.38
CA LEU A 294 -2.01 -25.29 -0.51
C LEU A 294 -2.48 -26.70 -0.84
N GLN A 295 -2.78 -27.49 0.19
CA GLN A 295 -3.23 -28.87 0.00
C GLN A 295 -4.62 -28.93 -0.62
N GLN A 296 -5.55 -28.15 -0.10
CA GLN A 296 -6.93 -28.16 -0.55
C GLN A 296 -7.63 -26.85 -0.19
N VAL A 297 -8.56 -26.43 -1.06
CA VAL A 297 -9.58 -25.41 -0.80
C VAL A 297 -10.89 -25.96 -1.32
N THR A 298 -11.98 -25.79 -0.58
CA THR A 298 -13.30 -26.34 -0.89
C THR A 298 -14.23 -25.27 -1.43
N SER A 299 -15.13 -25.62 -2.33
CA SER A 299 -16.20 -24.70 -2.77
C SER A 299 -17.03 -24.26 -1.58
N GLY A 300 -17.25 -22.96 -1.45
CA GLY A 300 -17.92 -22.34 -0.30
C GLY A 300 -16.99 -21.81 0.78
N ASP A 301 -15.68 -22.14 0.75
CA ASP A 301 -14.74 -21.62 1.73
C ASP A 301 -14.57 -20.10 1.57
N LEU A 302 -14.77 -19.38 2.67
CA LEU A 302 -14.46 -17.95 2.82
C LEU A 302 -13.12 -17.73 3.50
N VAL A 303 -12.58 -18.72 4.19
CA VAL A 303 -11.34 -18.61 4.94
C VAL A 303 -10.34 -19.65 4.43
N ILE A 304 -9.15 -19.18 4.10
CA ILE A 304 -8.01 -20.04 3.74
C ILE A 304 -7.00 -19.98 4.87
N THR A 305 -6.83 -21.12 5.56
CA THR A 305 -5.82 -21.25 6.63
C THR A 305 -4.46 -21.48 6.02
N MET A 306 -3.51 -20.56 6.26
CA MET A 306 -2.13 -20.63 5.78
C MET A 306 -1.26 -19.66 6.56
N ASP A 307 0.04 -19.94 6.61
CA ASP A 307 1.03 -18.98 7.12
C ASP A 307 1.17 -17.81 6.12
N THR A 308 0.86 -16.61 6.58
CA THR A 308 0.95 -15.37 5.81
C THR A 308 2.24 -14.60 6.07
N ALA A 309 3.11 -15.12 6.96
CA ALA A 309 4.38 -14.50 7.25
C ALA A 309 5.24 -14.37 5.98
N TYR A 310 5.92 -13.25 5.88
CA TYR A 310 6.82 -12.95 4.75
C TYR A 310 6.12 -12.94 3.38
N LEU A 311 4.82 -12.62 3.34
CA LEU A 311 4.09 -12.34 2.11
C LEU A 311 3.81 -10.84 2.02
N ASP A 312 4.05 -10.27 0.84
CA ASP A 312 3.69 -8.88 0.54
C ASP A 312 2.22 -8.82 0.06
N ILE A 313 1.29 -9.05 0.98
CA ILE A 313 -0.16 -9.03 0.74
C ILE A 313 -0.87 -8.20 1.80
N GLU A 314 -1.93 -7.53 1.39
CA GLU A 314 -2.76 -6.66 2.23
C GLU A 314 -4.24 -6.91 1.97
N VAL A 315 -5.10 -6.32 2.79
CA VAL A 315 -6.54 -6.28 2.55
C VAL A 315 -6.79 -5.59 1.20
N GLY A 316 -7.63 -6.21 0.37
CA GLY A 316 -7.87 -5.76 -1.01
C GLY A 316 -6.92 -6.34 -2.05
N THR A 317 -5.83 -7.00 -1.66
CA THR A 317 -4.97 -7.72 -2.61
C THR A 317 -5.74 -8.85 -3.29
N SER A 318 -5.61 -8.94 -4.60
CA SER A 318 -6.18 -10.03 -5.38
C SER A 318 -5.22 -11.21 -5.45
N LEU A 319 -5.75 -12.40 -5.28
CA LEU A 319 -5.02 -13.66 -5.26
C LEU A 319 -5.49 -14.56 -6.39
N LEU A 320 -4.60 -15.34 -6.98
CA LEU A 320 -4.90 -16.39 -7.94
C LEU A 320 -4.81 -17.75 -7.26
N LEU A 321 -5.92 -18.45 -7.17
CA LEU A 321 -5.99 -19.87 -6.82
C LEU A 321 -5.77 -20.68 -8.10
N TRP A 322 -4.57 -21.24 -8.26
CA TRP A 322 -4.12 -21.81 -9.52
C TRP A 322 -3.84 -23.32 -9.42
N THR A 323 -4.34 -24.05 -10.41
CA THR A 323 -3.93 -25.41 -10.74
C THR A 323 -3.57 -25.47 -12.24
N ARG A 324 -3.04 -26.58 -12.71
CA ARG A 324 -2.78 -26.72 -14.16
C ARG A 324 -4.04 -26.66 -15.03
N GLU A 325 -5.18 -27.06 -14.45
CA GLU A 325 -6.43 -27.22 -15.16
C GLU A 325 -7.34 -25.99 -15.03
N SER A 326 -7.29 -25.32 -13.92
CA SER A 326 -8.19 -24.20 -13.62
C SER A 326 -7.53 -23.14 -12.75
N SER A 327 -8.01 -21.91 -12.89
CA SER A 327 -7.62 -20.79 -12.07
C SER A 327 -8.85 -19.99 -11.66
N GLU A 328 -8.80 -19.36 -10.49
CA GLU A 328 -9.85 -18.51 -9.95
C GLU A 328 -9.19 -17.34 -9.21
N ALA A 329 -9.65 -16.12 -9.50
CA ALA A 329 -9.19 -14.94 -8.80
C ALA A 329 -10.10 -14.66 -7.60
N VAL A 330 -9.53 -14.37 -6.44
CA VAL A 330 -10.23 -14.02 -5.21
C VAL A 330 -9.57 -12.80 -4.58
N THR A 331 -10.31 -12.01 -3.80
CA THR A 331 -9.78 -10.79 -3.16
C THR A 331 -9.82 -10.95 -1.64
N ILE A 332 -8.81 -10.42 -0.96
CA ILE A 332 -8.67 -10.48 0.50
C ILE A 332 -9.63 -9.48 1.14
N ALA A 333 -10.49 -9.94 2.03
CA ALA A 333 -11.35 -9.11 2.88
C ALA A 333 -10.69 -8.78 4.22
N SER A 334 -10.00 -9.76 4.83
CA SER A 334 -9.21 -9.55 6.04
C SER A 334 -8.03 -10.52 6.10
N LEU A 335 -7.00 -10.14 6.84
CA LEU A 335 -5.73 -10.86 6.93
C LEU A 335 -5.31 -11.03 8.39
N THR A 336 -4.88 -12.24 8.74
CA THR A 336 -4.22 -12.55 10.02
C THR A 336 -2.91 -13.29 9.74
N SER A 337 -2.06 -13.50 10.74
CA SER A 337 -0.81 -14.25 10.58
C SER A 337 -0.98 -15.72 10.14
N SER A 338 -2.17 -16.29 10.33
CA SER A 338 -2.45 -17.71 10.08
C SER A 338 -3.61 -17.98 9.13
N ALA A 339 -4.30 -16.95 8.64
CA ALA A 339 -5.45 -17.09 7.76
C ALA A 339 -5.73 -15.88 6.90
N ILE A 340 -6.33 -16.11 5.75
CA ILE A 340 -6.84 -15.11 4.82
C ILE A 340 -8.35 -15.28 4.72
N THR A 341 -9.12 -14.24 5.00
CA THR A 341 -10.55 -14.20 4.73
C THR A 341 -10.79 -13.55 3.37
N LEU A 342 -11.61 -14.17 2.55
CA LEU A 342 -11.92 -13.73 1.20
C LEU A 342 -13.18 -12.85 1.19
N GLN A 343 -13.25 -11.92 0.26
CA GLN A 343 -14.47 -11.14 0.01
C GLN A 343 -15.61 -12.00 -0.57
N ARG A 344 -15.26 -13.09 -1.24
CA ARG A 344 -16.19 -14.02 -1.89
C ARG A 344 -15.74 -15.44 -1.62
N ALA A 345 -16.71 -16.34 -1.39
CA ALA A 345 -16.44 -17.75 -1.26
C ALA A 345 -15.82 -18.34 -2.54
N VAL A 346 -14.92 -19.30 -2.38
CA VAL A 346 -14.34 -20.05 -3.49
C VAL A 346 -15.42 -20.78 -4.27
N SER A 347 -15.44 -20.65 -5.58
CA SER A 347 -16.50 -21.23 -6.42
C SER A 347 -16.29 -22.71 -6.72
N VAL A 348 -15.04 -23.17 -6.80
CA VAL A 348 -14.70 -24.54 -7.19
C VAL A 348 -13.67 -25.15 -6.26
N SER A 349 -13.96 -26.35 -5.74
CA SER A 349 -13.00 -27.11 -4.92
C SER A 349 -11.76 -27.48 -5.71
N LYS A 350 -10.59 -27.23 -5.14
CA LYS A 350 -9.27 -27.48 -5.73
C LYS A 350 -8.36 -28.23 -4.76
N LYS A 351 -7.56 -29.15 -5.28
CA LYS A 351 -6.53 -29.89 -4.51
C LYS A 351 -5.15 -29.62 -5.09
N ASN A 352 -4.11 -29.64 -4.25
CA ASN A 352 -2.73 -29.39 -4.65
C ASN A 352 -2.58 -28.12 -5.49
N LEU A 353 -3.17 -27.04 -5.01
CA LEU A 353 -3.19 -25.77 -5.70
C LEU A 353 -2.07 -24.84 -5.23
N TRP A 354 -1.78 -23.87 -6.05
CA TRP A 354 -0.91 -22.76 -5.70
C TRP A 354 -1.73 -21.49 -5.55
N LEU A 355 -1.37 -20.69 -4.57
CA LEU A 355 -1.89 -19.35 -4.36
C LEU A 355 -0.81 -18.35 -4.74
N PHE A 356 -1.13 -17.41 -5.62
CA PHE A 356 -0.23 -16.34 -6.06
C PHE A 356 -0.90 -14.99 -5.86
N PRO A 357 -0.22 -13.98 -5.30
CA PRO A 357 -0.66 -12.61 -5.41
C PRO A 357 -0.71 -12.16 -6.87
N ILE A 358 -1.64 -11.26 -7.19
CA ILE A 358 -1.80 -10.70 -8.53
C ILE A 358 -1.33 -9.25 -8.49
N ALA A 359 -0.30 -8.91 -9.25
CA ALA A 359 0.07 -7.52 -9.52
C ALA A 359 -0.88 -6.94 -10.57
N ILE A 360 -1.46 -5.77 -10.28
CA ILE A 360 -2.40 -5.08 -11.17
C ILE A 360 -1.79 -3.78 -11.61
N GLY A 361 -1.59 -3.62 -12.91
CA GLY A 361 -0.93 -2.43 -13.43
C GLY A 361 -1.15 -2.22 -14.93
N TYR A 362 -0.50 -1.21 -15.46
CA TYR A 362 -0.55 -0.88 -16.88
C TYR A 362 0.62 -1.50 -17.63
N SER A 363 0.38 -1.90 -18.88
CA SER A 363 1.44 -2.42 -19.75
C SER A 363 2.48 -1.34 -20.07
N LYS A 364 3.76 -1.60 -19.74
CA LYS A 364 4.88 -0.74 -20.10
C LYS A 364 5.42 -1.12 -21.48
N GLY A 365 5.11 -0.32 -22.49
CA GLY A 365 5.60 -0.56 -23.86
C GLY A 365 4.86 -1.66 -24.61
N GLY A 366 3.67 -2.04 -24.16
CA GLY A 366 2.80 -3.02 -24.83
C GLY A 366 3.24 -4.47 -24.64
N MET A 367 2.48 -5.38 -25.21
CA MET A 367 2.79 -6.80 -25.23
C MET A 367 3.44 -7.21 -26.55
N LYS A 368 4.50 -7.99 -26.47
CA LYS A 368 5.15 -8.56 -27.66
C LYS A 368 4.80 -10.02 -27.79
N PHE A 369 4.20 -10.38 -28.91
CA PHE A 369 3.84 -11.75 -29.25
C PHE A 369 4.77 -12.29 -30.32
N SER A 370 5.19 -13.53 -30.15
CA SER A 370 5.95 -14.25 -31.17
C SER A 370 5.39 -15.66 -31.35
N PHE A 371 5.23 -16.10 -32.58
CA PHE A 371 4.80 -17.43 -32.92
C PHE A 371 5.82 -18.05 -33.89
N ASN A 372 6.31 -19.22 -33.52
CA ASN A 372 7.16 -20.01 -34.40
C ASN A 372 6.55 -21.40 -34.47
N SER A 373 6.28 -21.90 -35.66
CA SER A 373 5.55 -23.11 -36.06
C SER A 373 5.10 -24.12 -34.94
N LYS A 374 5.74 -24.15 -33.80
CA LYS A 374 5.46 -25.04 -32.66
C LYS A 374 5.31 -24.33 -31.32
N LEU A 375 5.69 -23.06 -31.18
CA LEU A 375 5.76 -22.35 -29.92
C LEU A 375 5.19 -20.95 -30.02
N ALA A 376 4.17 -20.69 -29.22
CA ALA A 376 3.61 -19.36 -29.02
C ALA A 376 4.16 -18.75 -27.72
N LYS A 377 4.68 -17.53 -27.80
CA LYS A 377 5.30 -16.81 -26.69
C LYS A 377 4.75 -15.40 -26.60
N ALA A 378 4.71 -14.86 -25.37
CA ALA A 378 4.54 -13.45 -25.16
C ALA A 378 5.57 -12.92 -24.15
N SER A 379 5.92 -11.66 -24.26
CA SER A 379 6.62 -10.92 -23.23
C SER A 379 5.78 -9.72 -22.83
N LEU A 380 5.66 -9.53 -21.52
CA LEU A 380 4.86 -8.49 -20.89
C LEU A 380 5.66 -7.83 -19.80
N SER A 381 5.60 -6.51 -19.73
CA SER A 381 6.06 -5.73 -18.59
C SER A 381 4.89 -4.89 -18.11
N ILE A 382 4.53 -5.00 -16.86
CA ILE A 382 3.52 -4.18 -16.22
C ILE A 382 4.16 -3.23 -15.21
N VAL A 383 3.60 -2.05 -15.13
CA VAL A 383 3.93 -1.06 -14.10
C VAL A 383 2.78 -1.05 -13.11
N ASP A 384 3.10 -1.36 -11.87
CA ASP A 384 2.18 -1.35 -10.75
C ASP A 384 2.49 -0.17 -9.81
N VAL A 385 1.45 0.37 -9.21
CA VAL A 385 1.56 1.31 -8.10
C VAL A 385 1.24 0.52 -6.85
N GLN A 386 2.27 0.15 -6.11
CA GLN A 386 2.10 -0.56 -4.85
C GLN A 386 1.50 0.38 -3.78
N PRO A 387 0.66 -0.13 -2.88
CA PRO A 387 0.31 0.62 -1.68
C PRO A 387 1.56 0.93 -0.86
N TYR A 388 1.49 2.01 -0.08
CA TYR A 388 2.57 2.34 0.86
C TYR A 388 2.69 1.23 1.90
N ILE A 389 3.84 0.63 1.98
CA ILE A 389 4.18 -0.33 3.02
C ILE A 389 5.21 0.35 3.91
N ASP A 390 4.92 0.43 5.20
CA ASP A 390 5.84 1.03 6.18
C ASP A 390 7.20 0.31 6.12
N PRO A 391 8.26 1.01 5.68
CA PRO A 391 9.57 0.40 5.51
C PRO A 391 10.22 0.18 6.86
N SER A 392 10.01 -0.97 7.47
CA SER A 392 10.70 -1.36 8.70
C SER A 392 11.93 -2.22 8.38
N TRP A 393 13.10 -1.73 8.73
CA TRP A 393 14.32 -2.51 8.72
C TRP A 393 14.85 -2.67 10.15
N THR A 394 14.53 -3.80 10.76
CA THR A 394 15.06 -4.16 12.08
C THR A 394 16.48 -4.70 11.88
N ALA A 395 17.47 -3.89 12.18
CA ALA A 395 18.90 -4.24 12.07
C ALA A 395 19.67 -3.70 13.28
N LEU A 396 20.87 -4.24 13.49
CA LEU A 396 21.84 -3.58 14.34
C LEU A 396 22.09 -2.17 13.81
N GLN A 397 22.16 -1.19 14.70
CA GLN A 397 22.35 0.21 14.34
C GLN A 397 23.67 0.74 14.88
N HIS A 398 24.28 1.62 14.13
CA HIS A 398 25.39 2.46 14.55
C HIS A 398 25.08 3.91 14.17
N ASP A 399 25.23 4.84 15.11
CA ASP A 399 24.85 6.25 14.92
C ASP A 399 23.44 6.43 14.34
N SER A 400 22.46 5.68 14.85
CA SER A 400 21.07 5.69 14.38
C SER A 400 20.86 5.23 12.93
N LEU A 401 21.88 4.68 12.29
CA LEU A 401 21.80 4.11 10.94
C LEU A 401 21.91 2.58 10.97
N PRO A 402 21.15 1.87 10.14
CA PRO A 402 21.20 0.43 10.11
C PRO A 402 22.52 -0.08 9.54
N ILE A 403 22.99 -1.22 10.06
CA ILE A 403 24.15 -1.96 9.54
C ILE A 403 23.65 -3.09 8.66
N LEU A 404 24.23 -3.28 7.49
CA LEU A 404 23.97 -4.45 6.66
C LEU A 404 24.71 -5.67 7.21
N THR A 405 24.06 -6.41 8.14
CA THR A 405 24.71 -7.47 8.91
C THR A 405 24.85 -8.81 8.18
N THR A 406 23.88 -9.15 7.33
CA THR A 406 23.79 -10.48 6.70
C THR A 406 23.42 -10.42 5.23
N PRO A 407 24.29 -9.96 4.33
CA PRO A 407 24.06 -10.23 2.93
C PRO A 407 24.47 -11.67 2.60
N SER A 408 23.61 -12.44 1.94
CA SER A 408 24.04 -13.64 1.24
C SER A 408 24.86 -13.22 0.02
N LEU A 409 26.12 -12.86 0.24
CA LEU A 409 27.00 -12.40 -0.84
C LEU A 409 27.27 -13.53 -1.83
N ARG A 410 27.04 -13.23 -3.10
CA ARG A 410 27.39 -14.15 -4.19
C ARG A 410 28.85 -14.00 -4.61
N LYS A 411 29.39 -12.80 -4.47
CA LYS A 411 30.76 -12.43 -4.84
C LYS A 411 31.30 -11.52 -3.75
N GLY A 412 32.62 -11.46 -3.61
CA GLY A 412 33.27 -10.48 -2.76
C GLY A 412 32.90 -9.05 -3.17
N LEU A 413 33.08 -8.12 -2.28
CA LEU A 413 32.95 -6.69 -2.57
C LEU A 413 34.05 -6.28 -3.53
N ASN A 414 33.71 -5.42 -4.49
CA ASN A 414 34.69 -4.80 -5.38
C ASN A 414 34.67 -3.30 -5.11
N SER A 415 35.76 -2.78 -4.55
CA SER A 415 35.91 -1.36 -4.25
C SER A 415 36.60 -0.63 -5.40
N LYS A 416 36.11 0.55 -5.73
CA LYS A 416 36.72 1.46 -6.66
C LYS A 416 36.81 2.85 -6.02
N TYR A 417 38.00 3.39 -5.92
CA TYR A 417 38.24 4.72 -5.39
C TYR A 417 38.29 5.73 -6.52
N THR A 418 37.53 6.81 -6.44
CA THR A 418 37.47 7.84 -7.46
C THR A 418 37.34 9.21 -6.83
N ARG A 419 38.17 10.15 -7.25
CA ARG A 419 38.06 11.57 -6.95
C ARG A 419 37.62 12.29 -8.22
N LYS A 420 36.65 13.17 -8.10
CA LYS A 420 36.18 13.93 -9.27
C LYS A 420 37.16 15.04 -9.61
N GLN A 421 37.68 14.99 -10.82
CA GLN A 421 38.66 15.92 -11.34
C GLN A 421 38.24 16.37 -12.73
N ASP A 422 38.38 17.65 -13.00
CA ASP A 422 38.33 18.19 -14.35
C ASP A 422 39.74 18.16 -14.95
N THR A 423 39.85 17.64 -16.15
CA THR A 423 41.13 17.48 -16.84
C THR A 423 41.13 18.39 -18.05
N LEU A 424 42.05 19.31 -18.06
CA LEU A 424 42.34 20.16 -19.22
C LEU A 424 43.54 19.60 -19.96
N ASP A 425 43.29 18.97 -21.11
CA ASP A 425 44.32 18.44 -21.99
C ASP A 425 44.30 19.25 -23.31
N ALA A 426 45.27 20.17 -23.44
CA ALA A 426 45.47 20.98 -24.65
C ALA A 426 46.18 20.19 -25.77
N LYS A 427 46.57 18.93 -25.56
CA LYS A 427 47.33 18.08 -26.49
C LYS A 427 48.70 18.64 -26.91
N LEU A 428 49.19 19.67 -26.23
CA LEU A 428 50.41 20.38 -26.54
C LEU A 428 51.43 20.44 -25.38
N GLY A 429 51.10 19.81 -24.24
CA GLY A 429 51.94 19.87 -23.04
C GLY A 429 51.42 19.05 -21.89
N GLU A 430 51.69 19.47 -20.67
CA GLU A 430 51.22 18.79 -19.45
C GLU A 430 49.68 18.87 -19.32
N ILE A 431 49.14 17.82 -18.81
CA ILE A 431 47.71 17.71 -18.48
C ILE A 431 47.50 18.47 -17.16
N VAL A 432 46.65 19.49 -17.15
CA VAL A 432 46.22 20.15 -15.92
C VAL A 432 45.01 19.43 -15.35
N ARG A 433 45.12 19.06 -14.09
CA ARG A 433 44.02 18.42 -13.33
C ARG A 433 43.55 19.38 -12.25
N ILE A 434 42.27 19.60 -12.18
CA ILE A 434 41.61 20.47 -11.20
C ILE A 434 40.65 19.59 -10.40
N ASP A 435 40.88 19.45 -9.09
CA ASP A 435 40.01 18.73 -8.21
C ASP A 435 38.71 19.51 -8.01
N THR A 436 37.60 18.92 -8.35
CA THR A 436 36.24 19.47 -8.14
C THR A 436 35.62 19.02 -6.84
N GLU A 437 36.10 17.93 -6.26
CA GLU A 437 35.75 17.43 -4.92
C GLU A 437 37.05 17.32 -4.09
N ASP A 438 36.97 17.64 -2.79
CA ASP A 438 38.14 17.60 -1.90
C ASP A 438 38.43 16.22 -1.31
N TYR A 439 37.60 15.24 -1.66
CA TYR A 439 37.64 13.89 -1.11
C TYR A 439 37.60 12.82 -2.21
N THR A 440 38.08 11.63 -1.87
CA THR A 440 37.97 10.44 -2.70
C THR A 440 36.80 9.63 -2.21
N ARG A 441 35.90 9.20 -3.11
CA ARG A 441 34.77 8.33 -2.79
C ARG A 441 35.07 6.89 -3.12
N GLU A 442 34.64 6.02 -2.23
CA GLU A 442 34.59 4.59 -2.48
C GLU A 442 33.26 4.22 -3.15
N TYR A 443 33.36 3.47 -4.25
CA TYR A 443 32.23 2.87 -4.96
C TYR A 443 32.32 1.36 -4.82
N ASN A 444 31.25 0.77 -4.34
CA ASN A 444 31.16 -0.68 -4.15
C ASN A 444 29.98 -1.27 -4.94
N THR A 445 30.05 -2.54 -5.21
CA THR A 445 28.95 -3.30 -5.80
C THR A 445 28.67 -4.54 -4.98
N ILE A 446 27.48 -4.58 -4.39
CA ILE A 446 27.00 -5.69 -3.58
C ILE A 446 26.19 -6.63 -4.46
N SER A 447 26.60 -7.89 -4.58
CA SER A 447 25.84 -8.93 -5.27
C SER A 447 25.25 -9.91 -4.26
N MET A 448 23.95 -9.90 -4.10
CA MET A 448 23.22 -10.68 -3.10
C MET A 448 22.35 -11.76 -3.73
N ILE A 449 22.05 -12.79 -2.94
CA ILE A 449 21.15 -13.88 -3.28
C ILE A 449 20.16 -14.06 -2.13
N ALA A 450 18.87 -14.07 -2.46
CA ALA A 450 17.82 -14.55 -1.58
C ALA A 450 17.34 -15.92 -2.06
N ARG A 451 17.40 -16.92 -1.18
CA ARG A 451 17.07 -18.33 -1.47
C ARG A 451 15.72 -18.72 -0.88
N THR A 452 15.29 -18.01 0.13
CA THR A 452 14.02 -18.24 0.83
C THR A 452 13.09 -17.05 0.65
N ARG A 453 11.79 -17.26 0.90
CA ARG A 453 10.81 -16.18 0.92
C ARG A 453 11.15 -15.14 1.99
N GLN A 454 11.55 -15.58 3.18
CA GLN A 454 11.96 -14.70 4.27
C GLN A 454 13.13 -13.80 3.87
N GLU A 455 14.18 -14.35 3.25
CA GLU A 455 15.31 -13.55 2.78
C GLU A 455 14.89 -12.54 1.71
N LEU A 456 13.99 -12.92 0.80
CA LEU A 456 13.46 -12.02 -0.21
C LEU A 456 12.62 -10.89 0.41
N TYR A 457 11.77 -11.23 1.37
CA TYR A 457 10.97 -10.26 2.11
C TYR A 457 11.86 -9.24 2.83
N VAL A 458 12.85 -9.71 3.59
CA VAL A 458 13.82 -8.84 4.28
C VAL A 458 14.56 -7.94 3.30
N LEU A 459 15.05 -8.51 2.18
CA LEU A 459 15.72 -7.72 1.14
C LEU A 459 14.83 -6.61 0.58
N ARG A 460 13.56 -6.90 0.32
CA ARG A 460 12.61 -5.88 -0.15
C ARG A 460 12.40 -4.78 0.89
N ARG A 461 12.23 -5.13 2.17
CA ARG A 461 12.09 -4.15 3.26
C ARG A 461 13.34 -3.27 3.40
N GLN A 462 14.53 -3.86 3.28
CA GLN A 462 15.77 -3.10 3.26
C GLN A 462 15.80 -2.09 2.10
N LEU A 463 15.43 -2.50 0.89
CA LEU A 463 15.39 -1.61 -0.27
C LEU A 463 14.34 -0.50 -0.11
N GLU A 464 13.18 -0.81 0.47
CA GLU A 464 12.12 0.16 0.75
C GLU A 464 12.57 1.18 1.81
N TYR A 465 13.26 0.75 2.87
CA TYR A 465 13.84 1.65 3.86
C TYR A 465 14.85 2.61 3.24
N LEU A 466 15.70 2.12 2.34
CA LEU A 466 16.75 2.92 1.71
C LEU A 466 16.23 3.96 0.71
N GLN A 467 15.03 3.80 0.18
CA GLN A 467 14.36 4.74 -0.74
C GLN A 467 15.27 5.22 -1.89
N GLY A 468 15.90 4.29 -2.58
CA GLY A 468 16.86 4.61 -3.62
C GLY A 468 18.13 5.26 -3.05
N ARG A 469 18.57 6.39 -3.65
CA ARG A 469 19.79 7.09 -3.23
C ARG A 469 19.64 7.93 -1.96
N TYR A 470 18.54 7.81 -1.22
CA TYR A 470 18.24 8.74 -0.12
C TYR A 470 18.88 8.34 1.20
N GLN A 471 18.51 7.20 1.77
CA GLN A 471 18.94 6.79 3.11
C GLN A 471 20.33 6.17 3.10
N PRO A 472 21.23 6.60 3.98
CA PRO A 472 22.51 5.96 4.19
C PRO A 472 22.38 4.74 5.13
N PHE A 473 23.38 3.87 5.05
CA PHE A 473 23.52 2.72 5.94
C PHE A 473 25.00 2.38 6.10
N TRP A 474 25.32 1.56 7.09
CA TRP A 474 26.68 1.08 7.30
C TRP A 474 26.92 -0.23 6.55
N LEU A 475 27.98 -0.26 5.75
CA LEU A 475 28.42 -1.42 4.99
C LEU A 475 29.71 -1.97 5.60
N PRO A 476 29.67 -3.16 6.25
CA PRO A 476 30.87 -3.85 6.68
C PRO A 476 31.68 -4.39 5.50
N SER A 477 32.97 -4.58 5.70
CA SER A 477 33.87 -5.22 4.72
C SER A 477 33.56 -6.71 4.51
N PHE A 478 32.92 -7.36 5.49
CA PHE A 478 32.63 -8.80 5.56
C PHE A 478 33.89 -9.70 5.55
N ILE A 479 35.05 -9.14 5.81
CA ILE A 479 36.31 -9.87 6.00
C ILE A 479 36.86 -9.54 7.40
N GLY A 480 37.80 -10.33 7.86
CA GLY A 480 38.55 -10.03 9.07
C GLY A 480 39.62 -8.99 8.76
N ASP A 481 39.33 -7.71 8.96
CA ASP A 481 40.25 -6.62 8.66
C ASP A 481 41.35 -6.49 9.72
N MET A 482 41.07 -6.99 10.93
CA MET A 482 41.99 -6.95 12.05
C MET A 482 42.21 -8.36 12.62
N VAL A 483 43.43 -8.65 12.97
CA VAL A 483 43.83 -9.91 13.59
C VAL A 483 44.07 -9.67 15.08
N LEU A 484 43.29 -10.34 15.91
CA LEU A 484 43.40 -10.25 17.35
C LEU A 484 44.69 -10.89 17.87
N VAL A 485 45.26 -10.31 18.91
CA VAL A 485 46.38 -10.88 19.63
C VAL A 485 45.86 -11.92 20.62
N PRO A 486 46.27 -13.19 20.54
CA PRO A 486 45.89 -14.20 21.53
C PRO A 486 46.73 -14.07 22.84
N PRO A 487 46.15 -14.35 24.01
CA PRO A 487 44.73 -14.59 24.27
C PRO A 487 43.91 -13.31 24.09
N VAL A 488 42.70 -13.44 23.58
CA VAL A 488 41.81 -12.28 23.43
C VAL A 488 41.48 -11.76 24.81
N ASP A 489 41.85 -10.53 25.10
CA ASP A 489 41.58 -9.91 26.39
C ASP A 489 40.21 -9.19 26.33
N TYR A 490 39.17 -9.89 26.77
CA TYR A 490 37.82 -9.37 26.85
C TYR A 490 37.71 -8.20 27.86
N MET A 491 38.64 -8.09 28.82
CA MET A 491 38.70 -6.97 29.75
C MET A 491 39.02 -5.66 29.03
N LEU A 492 39.86 -5.71 27.99
CA LEU A 492 40.15 -4.55 27.16
C LEU A 492 38.91 -4.06 26.40
N LEU A 493 38.11 -4.99 25.85
CA LEU A 493 36.89 -4.64 25.16
C LEU A 493 35.90 -3.94 26.10
N ASN A 494 35.73 -4.48 27.31
CA ASN A 494 34.90 -3.87 28.35
C ASN A 494 35.47 -2.56 28.90
N SER A 495 36.77 -2.31 28.75
CA SER A 495 37.41 -1.03 29.09
C SER A 495 37.50 -0.06 27.90
N GLY A 496 36.90 -0.38 26.75
CA GLY A 496 36.81 0.49 25.58
C GLY A 496 37.97 0.34 24.60
N GLY A 497 38.58 -0.85 24.50
CA GLY A 497 39.66 -1.07 23.54
C GLY A 497 39.92 -2.51 23.20
N ILE A 498 40.87 -2.75 22.28
CA ILE A 498 41.28 -4.05 21.81
C ILE A 498 42.72 -4.02 21.31
N ASN A 499 43.46 -5.13 21.44
CA ASN A 499 44.78 -5.28 20.88
C ASN A 499 44.78 -6.12 19.60
N VAL A 500 45.40 -5.60 18.56
CA VAL A 500 45.49 -6.24 17.25
C VAL A 500 46.95 -6.33 16.78
N ILE A 501 47.25 -7.19 15.82
CA ILE A 501 48.56 -7.23 15.20
C ILE A 501 48.77 -5.98 14.34
N SER A 502 49.88 -5.26 14.56
CA SER A 502 50.11 -3.93 13.94
C SER A 502 50.04 -3.92 12.42
N ASN A 503 50.43 -5.02 11.77
CA ASN A 503 50.41 -5.11 10.30
C ASN A 503 48.98 -5.29 9.71
N SER A 504 47.97 -5.42 10.53
CA SER A 504 46.56 -5.48 10.11
C SER A 504 45.86 -4.10 10.13
N TRP A 505 46.59 -3.07 10.52
CA TRP A 505 46.07 -1.68 10.58
C TRP A 505 46.83 -0.77 9.64
N GLU A 506 46.10 0.06 8.90
CA GLU A 506 46.63 1.14 8.09
C GLU A 506 46.01 2.51 8.51
N ALA A 507 46.83 3.55 8.50
CA ALA A 507 46.45 4.90 8.95
C ALA A 507 45.28 5.52 8.14
N SER A 508 45.02 5.01 6.95
CA SER A 508 43.91 5.45 6.07
C SER A 508 42.66 4.57 6.18
N ALA A 509 42.64 3.62 7.10
CA ALA A 509 41.50 2.73 7.29
C ALA A 509 40.27 3.49 7.83
N PRO A 510 39.06 2.96 7.60
CA PRO A 510 37.84 3.50 8.19
C PRO A 510 37.93 3.61 9.70
N THR A 511 37.26 4.61 10.27
CA THR A 511 37.28 4.89 11.71
C THR A 511 36.18 4.14 12.48
N THR A 512 35.39 3.34 11.80
CA THR A 512 34.26 2.62 12.39
C THR A 512 34.40 1.13 12.19
N VAL A 513 34.13 0.34 13.21
CA VAL A 513 34.28 -1.12 13.20
C VAL A 513 33.02 -1.82 13.71
N ARG A 514 32.81 -3.02 13.20
CA ARG A 514 31.87 -4.01 13.71
C ARG A 514 32.64 -5.20 14.26
N ILE A 515 32.33 -5.58 15.48
CA ILE A 515 32.86 -6.79 16.11
C ILE A 515 31.79 -7.87 16.03
N VAL A 516 32.16 -9.02 15.48
CA VAL A 516 31.29 -10.18 15.31
C VAL A 516 31.77 -11.28 16.21
N GLY A 517 30.93 -11.72 17.11
CA GLY A 517 31.15 -12.83 18.05
C GLY A 517 29.83 -13.53 18.33
N ASP A 518 29.65 -13.98 19.56
CA ASP A 518 28.34 -14.46 20.07
C ASP A 518 27.31 -13.33 20.20
N VAL A 519 27.75 -12.10 20.35
CA VAL A 519 27.00 -10.85 20.22
C VAL A 519 27.69 -9.98 19.18
N GLU A 520 26.92 -9.15 18.47
CA GLU A 520 27.46 -8.21 17.50
C GLU A 520 27.29 -6.78 18.02
N GLU A 521 28.40 -6.03 18.03
CA GLU A 521 28.40 -4.60 18.38
C GLU A 521 29.26 -3.79 17.43
N SER A 522 29.08 -2.48 17.43
CA SER A 522 29.80 -1.55 16.55
C SER A 522 30.33 -0.36 17.34
N PHE A 523 31.52 0.11 16.98
CA PHE A 523 32.25 1.15 17.69
C PHE A 523 32.92 2.10 16.72
N ASN A 524 33.09 3.37 17.15
CA ASN A 524 34.02 4.28 16.50
C ASN A 524 35.40 4.14 17.16
N ILE A 525 36.44 4.17 16.33
CA ILE A 525 37.81 4.14 16.81
C ILE A 525 38.17 5.55 17.30
N SER A 526 38.49 5.66 18.57
CA SER A 526 38.88 6.92 19.21
C SER A 526 40.39 7.11 19.28
N SER A 527 41.16 6.02 19.35
CA SER A 527 42.61 6.08 19.42
C SER A 527 43.27 4.86 18.82
N VAL A 528 44.48 5.04 18.31
CA VAL A 528 45.35 3.98 17.77
C VAL A 528 46.74 4.20 18.34
N ILE A 529 47.28 3.23 19.08
CA ILE A 529 48.58 3.31 19.74
C ILE A 529 49.41 2.09 19.33
N ASP A 530 50.52 2.35 18.65
CA ASP A 530 51.53 1.30 18.38
C ASP A 530 52.29 0.98 19.68
N ASN A 531 52.27 -0.28 20.11
CA ASN A 531 52.91 -0.70 21.35
C ASN A 531 54.41 -0.96 21.17
N GLY A 532 54.92 -0.94 19.94
CA GLY A 532 56.34 -1.17 19.62
C GLY A 532 56.78 -2.63 19.72
N ASP A 533 55.90 -3.54 20.05
CA ASP A 533 56.13 -5.01 20.17
C ASP A 533 55.53 -5.81 18.99
N GLY A 534 55.08 -5.13 17.97
CA GLY A 534 54.33 -5.71 16.85
C GLY A 534 52.82 -5.77 17.07
N THR A 535 52.35 -5.16 18.13
CA THR A 535 50.90 -5.01 18.42
C THR A 535 50.47 -3.57 18.41
N THR A 536 49.18 -3.34 18.16
CA THR A 536 48.55 -2.03 18.18
C THR A 536 47.33 -2.05 19.10
N SER A 537 47.26 -1.13 20.04
CA SER A 537 46.10 -0.91 20.88
C SER A 537 45.11 0.05 20.20
N ILE A 538 43.88 -0.40 20.02
CA ILE A 538 42.80 0.36 19.42
C ILE A 538 41.79 0.71 20.50
N GLY A 539 41.58 2.00 20.77
CA GLY A 539 40.57 2.49 21.69
C GLY A 539 39.26 2.80 20.98
N PHE A 540 38.14 2.56 21.64
CA PHE A 540 36.79 2.84 21.17
C PHE A 540 36.19 4.04 21.87
N ASP A 541 35.19 4.67 21.26
CA ASP A 541 34.44 5.82 21.80
C ASP A 541 33.43 5.43 22.87
N SER A 542 33.09 4.15 22.98
CA SER A 542 32.14 3.59 23.94
C SER A 542 32.61 2.24 24.47
N LEU A 543 32.02 1.83 25.59
CA LEU A 543 32.22 0.51 26.16
C LEU A 543 31.28 -0.50 25.52
N ALA A 544 31.68 -1.76 25.46
CA ALA A 544 30.77 -2.83 25.07
C ALA A 544 29.58 -2.90 26.03
N THR A 545 28.38 -3.06 25.47
CA THR A 545 27.14 -3.15 26.27
C THR A 545 26.88 -4.58 26.75
N ALA A 546 27.49 -5.55 26.11
CA ALA A 546 27.46 -6.97 26.48
C ALA A 546 28.87 -7.58 26.43
N ASP A 547 29.08 -8.65 27.19
CA ASP A 547 30.32 -9.43 27.10
C ASP A 547 30.36 -10.17 25.77
N ILE A 548 31.11 -9.65 24.80
CA ILE A 548 31.29 -10.30 23.50
C ILE A 548 32.34 -11.39 23.67
N LEU A 549 31.90 -12.63 23.71
CA LEU A 549 32.77 -13.82 23.75
C LEU A 549 32.96 -14.34 22.33
N ASN A 550 33.96 -15.20 22.16
CA ASN A 550 34.22 -15.91 20.91
C ASN A 550 34.24 -14.98 19.67
N ILE A 551 34.99 -13.88 19.78
CA ILE A 551 35.11 -12.92 18.65
C ILE A 551 35.63 -13.69 17.41
N THR A 552 34.83 -13.64 16.35
CA THR A 552 35.12 -14.34 15.08
C THR A 552 35.87 -13.44 14.12
N THR A 553 35.36 -12.18 13.97
CA THR A 553 35.97 -11.20 13.05
C THR A 553 35.75 -9.78 13.56
N ILE A 554 36.68 -8.90 13.20
CA ILE A 554 36.54 -7.46 13.31
C ILE A 554 36.54 -6.90 11.91
N GLN A 555 35.52 -6.14 11.57
CA GLN A 555 35.25 -5.64 10.23
C GLN A 555 35.20 -4.13 10.24
N PHE A 556 35.93 -3.48 9.33
CA PHE A 556 35.72 -2.07 9.08
C PHE A 556 34.34 -1.83 8.49
N MET A 557 33.75 -0.67 8.79
CA MET A 557 32.51 -0.24 8.22
C MET A 557 32.67 1.12 7.52
N VAL A 558 32.00 1.25 6.38
CA VAL A 558 31.94 2.51 5.62
C VAL A 558 30.48 2.94 5.53
N LYS A 559 30.21 4.21 5.76
CA LYS A 559 28.89 4.80 5.58
C LYS A 559 28.61 4.97 4.09
N VAL A 560 27.62 4.24 3.60
CA VAL A 560 27.29 4.22 2.17
C VAL A 560 25.82 4.51 1.94
N ARG A 561 25.46 4.86 0.71
CA ARG A 561 24.10 4.86 0.19
C ARG A 561 24.04 4.12 -1.14
N LEU A 562 22.84 3.83 -1.61
CA LEU A 562 22.68 3.32 -2.98
C LEU A 562 23.14 4.37 -4.01
N ASP A 563 23.78 3.92 -5.09
CA ASP A 563 24.17 4.78 -6.21
C ASP A 563 23.19 4.73 -7.38
N SER A 564 22.05 4.06 -7.19
CA SER A 564 20.99 3.96 -8.19
C SER A 564 19.61 4.02 -7.54
N ASP A 565 18.72 4.78 -8.16
CA ASP A 565 17.28 4.77 -7.81
C ASP A 565 16.53 3.58 -8.44
N THR A 566 17.19 2.82 -9.30
CA THR A 566 16.59 1.67 -9.99
C THR A 566 17.32 0.39 -9.61
N ILE A 567 16.63 -0.50 -8.94
CA ILE A 567 17.16 -1.81 -8.51
C ILE A 567 16.38 -2.93 -9.19
N GLN A 568 17.12 -3.89 -9.78
CA GLN A 568 16.55 -5.05 -10.45
C GLN A 568 16.75 -6.32 -9.63
N LEU A 569 15.65 -6.99 -9.28
CA LEU A 569 15.64 -8.31 -8.70
C LEU A 569 15.34 -9.34 -9.81
N LYS A 570 16.25 -10.27 -10.03
CA LYS A 570 16.14 -11.32 -11.05
C LYS A 570 15.81 -12.64 -10.40
N HIS A 571 14.62 -13.14 -10.63
CA HIS A 571 14.12 -14.38 -10.08
C HIS A 571 14.30 -15.51 -11.08
N SER A 572 14.96 -16.57 -10.68
CA SER A 572 15.19 -17.74 -11.52
C SER A 572 15.28 -19.00 -10.67
N LYS A 573 14.50 -20.01 -10.98
CA LYS A 573 14.54 -21.33 -10.30
C LYS A 573 14.41 -21.24 -8.77
N GLY A 574 13.52 -20.37 -8.28
CA GLY A 574 13.29 -20.18 -6.84
C GLY A 574 14.37 -19.35 -6.12
N ILE A 575 15.32 -18.79 -6.83
CA ILE A 575 16.38 -17.94 -6.28
C ILE A 575 16.26 -16.54 -6.85
N THR A 576 16.35 -15.54 -5.98
CA THR A 576 16.42 -14.13 -6.36
C THR A 576 17.87 -13.66 -6.33
N ARG A 577 18.29 -12.96 -7.37
CA ARG A 577 19.60 -12.33 -7.47
C ARG A 577 19.43 -10.84 -7.66
N VAL A 578 20.23 -10.07 -6.92
CA VAL A 578 20.26 -8.61 -7.03
C VAL A 578 21.71 -8.15 -7.06
N THR A 579 21.95 -7.09 -7.80
CA THR A 579 23.25 -6.38 -7.80
C THR A 579 22.96 -4.93 -7.48
N ILE A 580 23.53 -4.43 -6.41
CA ILE A 580 23.24 -3.13 -5.81
C ILE A 580 24.52 -2.30 -5.85
N PRO A 581 24.59 -1.24 -6.67
CA PRO A 581 25.69 -0.30 -6.62
C PRO A 581 25.53 0.61 -5.40
N VAL A 582 26.60 0.82 -4.67
CA VAL A 582 26.65 1.71 -3.51
C VAL A 582 27.82 2.66 -3.60
N VAL A 583 27.69 3.81 -2.98
CA VAL A 583 28.72 4.84 -2.93
C VAL A 583 28.87 5.37 -1.52
N GLU A 584 30.10 5.62 -1.12
CA GLU A 584 30.44 6.23 0.16
C GLU A 584 29.78 7.61 0.31
N VAL A 585 29.25 7.86 1.49
CA VAL A 585 28.68 9.13 1.91
C VAL A 585 29.68 9.82 2.81
N ILE A 586 30.18 10.95 2.36
CA ILE A 586 31.06 11.80 3.13
C ILE A 586 30.19 12.77 3.93
N ALA A 587 30.45 12.86 5.22
CA ALA A 587 29.69 13.67 6.17
C ALA A 587 29.97 15.17 5.99
#